data_c8d2dc12ab4899e9924ba398431487fb
#
_entry.id   c8d2dc12ab4899e9924ba398431487fb
#
_cell.length_a   1.000
_cell.length_b   1.000
_cell.length_c   1.000
_cell.angle_alpha   90.00
_cell.angle_beta   90.00
_cell.angle_gamma   90.00
#
_symmetry.space_group_name_H-M   'P 1'
#
loop_
_entity.id
_entity.type
_entity.pdbx_description
1 polymer ?
#
loop_
_entity_poly.entity_id
_entity_poly.type
_entity_poly.pdbx_seq_one_letter_code
_entity_poly.pdbx_strand_id
1 'polypeptide(L)'
;MHEVYDKWHIISRDSYNYDHEQIEFTEIDHIVFTGMGGSGTIGDVFSSILSKTNIHVSVVRGYLLPNTVDSNSLIVNTSISGNTVETLNILDSAKKKNCKVIAISSGGKMEDYCKKYNVNFRKIPQYHSPRASFAGFMYSLLKILGPILPIKQVEIKESITELSKLQSRIHSGNLLDDNLSLNLAHKINGIPLIYYPHGLNAAATRFKNSLQENAKLHSMVEDVVETCHNGLVGWERPSSIKPILLQGDDDFIKTKERWKIIKEYFQEKNIEYDEIHSLKGNILTKLICLIYQLDYSTIYCAAISKIDPSPIHAIDFVKQRL
;
A
#
# COMPACT_ATOMS: atom_id res chain seq x y z
N MET A 1 4.21 -13.65 -12.24
CA MET A 1 4.02 -12.52 -11.29
C MET A 1 5.25 -11.63 -11.24
N HIS A 2 6.44 -12.15 -11.00
CA HIS A 2 7.71 -11.38 -10.98
C HIS A 2 7.91 -10.49 -12.21
N GLU A 3 7.59 -10.95 -13.41
CA GLU A 3 7.70 -10.16 -14.65
C GLU A 3 6.89 -8.84 -14.61
N VAL A 4 5.77 -8.80 -13.87
CA VAL A 4 5.01 -7.56 -13.68
C VAL A 4 5.75 -6.64 -12.70
N TYR A 5 6.29 -7.21 -11.61
CA TYR A 5 7.09 -6.43 -10.67
C TYR A 5 8.37 -5.87 -11.32
N ASP A 6 9.04 -6.63 -12.18
CA ASP A 6 10.19 -6.13 -12.97
C ASP A 6 9.85 -4.91 -13.83
N LYS A 7 8.57 -4.72 -14.17
CA LYS A 7 8.08 -3.63 -15.01
C LYS A 7 7.39 -2.50 -14.23
N TRP A 8 7.36 -2.53 -12.90
CA TRP A 8 6.63 -1.54 -12.12
C TRP A 8 7.04 -0.09 -12.42
N HIS A 9 8.31 0.20 -12.63
CA HIS A 9 8.78 1.52 -13.03
C HIS A 9 8.24 1.98 -14.40
N ILE A 10 8.15 1.06 -15.37
CA ILE A 10 7.54 1.32 -16.69
C ILE A 10 6.03 1.51 -16.53
N ILE A 11 5.36 0.59 -15.84
CA ILE A 11 3.92 0.65 -15.56
C ILE A 11 3.56 1.97 -14.87
N SER A 12 4.33 2.40 -13.87
CA SER A 12 4.12 3.66 -13.16
C SER A 12 4.21 4.87 -14.10
N ARG A 13 5.28 4.92 -14.90
CA ARG A 13 5.49 6.00 -15.88
C ARG A 13 4.36 6.05 -16.90
N ASP A 14 4.04 4.91 -17.50
CA ASP A 14 3.07 4.83 -18.59
C ASP A 14 1.65 5.12 -18.07
N SER A 15 1.30 4.65 -16.87
CA SER A 15 0.02 4.94 -16.22
C SER A 15 -0.14 6.42 -15.86
N TYR A 16 0.92 7.08 -15.42
CA TYR A 16 0.87 8.52 -15.14
C TYR A 16 0.80 9.37 -16.40
N ASN A 17 1.48 8.94 -17.47
CA ASN A 17 1.51 9.66 -18.75
C ASN A 17 0.30 9.34 -19.64
N TYR A 18 -0.47 8.30 -19.33
CA TYR A 18 -1.69 7.99 -20.06
C TYR A 18 -2.67 9.18 -19.96
N ASP A 19 -3.39 9.44 -21.03
CA ASP A 19 -4.37 10.54 -21.11
C ASP A 19 -5.68 10.17 -20.39
N HIS A 20 -5.58 10.04 -19.07
CA HIS A 20 -6.75 9.85 -18.24
C HIS A 20 -7.53 11.15 -18.13
N GLU A 21 -8.83 11.08 -18.35
CA GLU A 21 -9.73 12.18 -18.03
C GLU A 21 -9.67 12.47 -16.53
N GLN A 22 -9.24 13.68 -16.21
CA GLN A 22 -9.13 14.15 -14.83
C GLN A 22 -10.50 14.47 -14.25
N ILE A 23 -10.57 14.53 -12.91
CA ILE A 23 -11.79 14.98 -12.23
C ILE A 23 -11.92 16.50 -12.33
N GLU A 24 -13.17 16.96 -12.44
CA GLU A 24 -13.53 18.39 -12.49
C GLU A 24 -14.20 18.86 -11.18
N PHE A 25 -14.10 18.06 -10.11
CA PHE A 25 -14.70 18.41 -8.83
C PHE A 25 -13.93 19.53 -8.15
N THR A 26 -14.67 20.48 -7.56
CA THR A 26 -14.15 21.60 -6.77
C THR A 26 -14.67 21.51 -5.34
N GLU A 27 -14.09 22.30 -4.45
CA GLU A 27 -14.54 22.39 -3.05
C GLU A 27 -14.50 21.04 -2.33
N ILE A 28 -13.36 20.34 -2.45
CA ILE A 28 -13.10 19.07 -1.77
C ILE A 28 -12.22 19.35 -0.55
N ASP A 29 -12.75 19.09 0.62
CA ASP A 29 -12.03 19.14 1.91
C ASP A 29 -11.92 17.76 2.58
N HIS A 30 -12.72 16.78 2.12
CA HIS A 30 -12.68 15.40 2.59
C HIS A 30 -12.62 14.40 1.43
N ILE A 31 -11.56 13.59 1.39
CA ILE A 31 -11.45 12.48 0.44
C ILE A 31 -11.59 11.15 1.18
N VAL A 32 -12.55 10.33 0.75
CA VAL A 32 -12.77 8.99 1.29
C VAL A 32 -12.30 7.95 0.28
N PHE A 33 -11.14 7.37 0.51
CA PHE A 33 -10.67 6.24 -0.26
C PHE A 33 -11.33 4.96 0.23
N THR A 34 -11.95 4.22 -0.67
CA THR A 34 -12.59 2.95 -0.34
C THR A 34 -12.00 1.83 -1.17
N GLY A 35 -11.73 0.69 -0.54
CA GLY A 35 -11.14 -0.46 -1.21
C GLY A 35 -10.66 -1.52 -0.25
N MET A 36 -10.49 -2.74 -0.73
CA MET A 36 -10.02 -3.88 0.05
C MET A 36 -8.61 -4.29 -0.41
N GLY A 37 -7.82 -4.90 0.47
CA GLY A 37 -6.49 -5.42 0.15
C GLY A 37 -5.58 -4.37 -0.53
N GLY A 38 -5.07 -4.69 -1.73
CA GLY A 38 -4.22 -3.78 -2.51
C GLY A 38 -4.88 -2.44 -2.86
N SER A 39 -6.20 -2.44 -3.13
CA SER A 39 -6.98 -1.21 -3.36
C SER A 39 -7.07 -0.34 -2.09
N GLY A 40 -7.22 -0.97 -0.92
CA GLY A 40 -7.21 -0.26 0.36
C GLY A 40 -5.84 0.36 0.68
N THR A 41 -4.75 -0.30 0.31
CA THR A 41 -3.38 0.25 0.47
C THR A 41 -3.16 1.54 -0.32
N ILE A 42 -3.81 1.70 -1.48
CA ILE A 42 -3.76 2.95 -2.25
C ILE A 42 -4.28 4.10 -1.37
N GLY A 43 -5.42 3.89 -0.69
CA GLY A 43 -5.96 4.87 0.26
C GLY A 43 -4.98 5.21 1.39
N ASP A 44 -4.27 4.22 1.94
CA ASP A 44 -3.26 4.47 3.00
C ASP A 44 -2.09 5.32 2.48
N VAL A 45 -1.65 5.07 1.25
CA VAL A 45 -0.59 5.89 0.63
C VAL A 45 -1.04 7.33 0.48
N PHE A 46 -2.26 7.57 -0.05
CA PHE A 46 -2.81 8.92 -0.14
C PHE A 46 -3.02 9.56 1.23
N SER A 47 -3.47 8.81 2.23
CA SER A 47 -3.59 9.29 3.61
C SER A 47 -2.25 9.76 4.17
N SER A 48 -1.17 9.00 3.93
CA SER A 48 0.18 9.40 4.34
C SER A 48 0.67 10.64 3.59
N ILE A 49 0.47 10.71 2.27
CA ILE A 49 0.89 11.86 1.44
C ILE A 49 0.15 13.13 1.86
N LEU A 50 -1.15 13.05 2.13
CA LEU A 50 -2.01 14.18 2.44
C LEU A 50 -2.01 14.56 3.92
N SER A 51 -1.33 13.81 4.78
CA SER A 51 -1.36 13.97 6.25
C SER A 51 -0.93 15.35 6.77
N LYS A 52 -0.20 16.13 5.95
CA LYS A 52 0.25 17.50 6.27
C LYS A 52 -0.47 18.57 5.45
N THR A 53 -1.61 18.24 4.87
CA THR A 53 -2.44 19.16 4.08
C THR A 53 -3.73 19.50 4.82
N ASN A 54 -4.54 20.42 4.29
CA ASN A 54 -5.85 20.75 4.84
C ASN A 54 -6.97 19.82 4.33
N ILE A 55 -6.64 18.76 3.60
CA ILE A 55 -7.59 17.78 3.10
C ILE A 55 -7.72 16.66 4.14
N HIS A 56 -8.92 16.47 4.67
CA HIS A 56 -9.21 15.32 5.51
C HIS A 56 -9.22 14.04 4.68
N VAL A 57 -8.60 12.96 5.15
CA VAL A 57 -8.57 11.68 4.44
C VAL A 57 -9.12 10.58 5.33
N SER A 58 -10.12 9.86 4.83
CA SER A 58 -10.62 8.63 5.44
C SER A 58 -10.32 7.44 4.53
N VAL A 59 -9.94 6.30 5.12
CA VAL A 59 -9.76 5.04 4.38
C VAL A 59 -10.78 4.03 4.89
N VAL A 60 -11.69 3.61 4.02
CA VAL A 60 -12.77 2.68 4.36
C VAL A 60 -12.47 1.29 3.80
N ARG A 61 -12.38 0.34 4.72
CA ARG A 61 -12.32 -1.10 4.42
C ARG A 61 -13.56 -1.77 4.99
N GLY A 62 -14.60 -1.91 4.17
CA GLY A 62 -15.90 -2.44 4.60
C GLY A 62 -17.05 -1.93 3.74
N TYR A 63 -18.24 -1.97 4.31
CA TYR A 63 -19.49 -1.81 3.58
C TYR A 63 -20.14 -0.43 3.72
N LEU A 64 -19.71 0.38 4.70
CA LEU A 64 -20.41 1.60 5.09
C LEU A 64 -19.51 2.83 4.99
N LEU A 65 -20.05 3.92 4.48
CA LEU A 65 -19.42 5.24 4.49
C LEU A 65 -19.56 5.90 5.88
N PRO A 66 -18.56 6.69 6.29
CA PRO A 66 -18.66 7.51 7.49
C PRO A 66 -19.85 8.48 7.42
N ASN A 67 -20.43 8.81 8.57
CA ASN A 67 -21.50 9.79 8.63
C ASN A 67 -21.03 11.23 8.35
N THR A 68 -19.73 11.48 8.39
CA THR A 68 -19.08 12.75 8.03
C THR A 68 -19.05 13.04 6.53
N VAL A 69 -19.50 12.10 5.70
CA VAL A 69 -19.57 12.29 4.25
C VAL A 69 -20.71 13.23 3.89
N ASP A 70 -20.39 14.29 3.14
CA ASP A 70 -21.28 15.37 2.71
C ASP A 70 -21.01 15.84 1.27
N SER A 71 -21.54 17.02 0.89
CA SER A 71 -21.36 17.60 -0.45
C SER A 71 -19.92 17.99 -0.82
N ASN A 72 -19.05 18.22 0.19
CA ASN A 72 -17.63 18.54 0.00
C ASN A 72 -16.74 17.30 0.03
N SER A 73 -17.35 16.14 0.20
CA SER A 73 -16.65 14.86 0.23
C SER A 73 -16.54 14.26 -1.16
N LEU A 74 -15.37 13.74 -1.50
CA LEU A 74 -15.11 12.92 -2.68
C LEU A 74 -14.87 11.46 -2.28
N ILE A 75 -15.71 10.57 -2.77
CA ILE A 75 -15.53 9.13 -2.62
C ILE A 75 -14.69 8.62 -3.81
N VAL A 76 -13.49 8.14 -3.53
CA VAL A 76 -12.62 7.45 -4.50
C VAL A 76 -12.77 5.95 -4.26
N ASN A 77 -13.69 5.33 -5.01
CA ASN A 77 -14.06 3.94 -4.81
C ASN A 77 -13.25 3.03 -5.75
N THR A 78 -12.28 2.30 -5.20
CA THR A 78 -11.34 1.50 -5.97
C THR A 78 -11.56 0.01 -5.75
N SER A 79 -11.79 -0.73 -6.84
CA SER A 79 -11.77 -2.19 -6.86
C SER A 79 -11.01 -2.66 -8.09
N ILE A 80 -9.80 -3.15 -7.94
CA ILE A 80 -8.98 -3.54 -9.10
C ILE A 80 -9.70 -4.57 -9.96
N SER A 81 -10.31 -5.61 -9.39
CA SER A 81 -11.10 -6.60 -10.12
C SER A 81 -12.51 -6.11 -10.53
N GLY A 82 -13.01 -5.06 -9.90
CA GLY A 82 -14.38 -4.57 -10.09
C GLY A 82 -15.49 -5.45 -9.53
N ASN A 83 -15.16 -6.52 -8.79
CA ASN A 83 -16.14 -7.50 -8.30
C ASN A 83 -16.22 -7.59 -6.77
N THR A 84 -15.60 -6.65 -6.06
CA THR A 84 -15.55 -6.64 -4.59
C THR A 84 -16.89 -6.17 -4.02
N VAL A 85 -17.53 -7.02 -3.22
CA VAL A 85 -18.89 -6.78 -2.68
C VAL A 85 -18.92 -5.50 -1.84
N GLU A 86 -17.91 -5.29 -0.99
CA GLU A 86 -17.79 -4.12 -0.14
C GLU A 86 -17.80 -2.82 -0.95
N THR A 87 -17.03 -2.76 -2.03
CA THR A 87 -16.95 -1.56 -2.86
C THR A 87 -18.24 -1.31 -3.66
N LEU A 88 -18.94 -2.35 -4.06
CA LEU A 88 -20.27 -2.22 -4.69
C LEU A 88 -21.30 -1.67 -3.69
N ASN A 89 -21.28 -2.14 -2.45
CA ASN A 89 -22.16 -1.60 -1.39
C ASN A 89 -21.86 -0.13 -1.06
N ILE A 90 -20.60 0.27 -1.12
CA ILE A 90 -20.20 1.67 -0.97
C ILE A 90 -20.84 2.55 -2.05
N LEU A 91 -20.88 2.10 -3.31
CA LEU A 91 -21.55 2.86 -4.39
C LEU A 91 -23.05 3.03 -4.13
N ASP A 92 -23.71 1.99 -3.61
CA ASP A 92 -25.11 2.09 -3.22
C ASP A 92 -25.33 3.06 -2.04
N SER A 93 -24.42 3.06 -1.08
CA SER A 93 -24.46 3.97 0.06
C SER A 93 -24.22 5.42 -0.37
N ALA A 94 -23.30 5.64 -1.28
CA ALA A 94 -22.95 6.98 -1.77
C ALA A 94 -24.11 7.66 -2.50
N LYS A 95 -24.95 6.91 -3.22
CA LYS A 95 -26.16 7.44 -3.88
C LYS A 95 -27.14 8.11 -2.90
N LYS A 96 -27.18 7.66 -1.66
CA LYS A 96 -28.08 8.17 -0.63
C LYS A 96 -27.51 9.40 0.06
N LYS A 97 -26.27 9.76 -0.23
CA LYS A 97 -25.55 10.90 0.32
C LYS A 97 -25.29 11.92 -0.80
N ASN A 98 -25.40 13.19 -0.47
CA ASN A 98 -25.05 14.27 -1.38
C ASN A 98 -23.51 14.44 -1.40
N CYS A 99 -22.80 13.55 -2.10
CA CYS A 99 -21.34 13.55 -2.20
C CYS A 99 -20.90 13.31 -3.65
N LYS A 100 -19.65 13.68 -3.93
CA LYS A 100 -19.01 13.41 -5.24
C LYS A 100 -18.43 12.00 -5.23
N VAL A 101 -18.53 11.28 -6.36
CA VAL A 101 -18.07 9.87 -6.46
C VAL A 101 -17.30 9.67 -7.76
N ILE A 102 -16.16 9.01 -7.65
CA ILE A 102 -15.45 8.41 -8.78
C ILE A 102 -15.15 6.94 -8.47
N ALA A 103 -15.47 6.06 -9.41
CA ALA A 103 -15.21 4.64 -9.33
C ALA A 103 -14.05 4.25 -10.26
N ILE A 104 -13.15 3.40 -9.76
CA ILE A 104 -11.91 3.01 -10.44
C ILE A 104 -11.79 1.49 -10.42
N SER A 105 -11.77 0.85 -11.61
CA SER A 105 -11.54 -0.60 -11.70
C SER A 105 -10.99 -1.02 -13.06
N SER A 106 -10.66 -2.31 -13.22
CA SER A 106 -10.33 -2.87 -14.53
C SER A 106 -11.57 -3.28 -15.34
N GLY A 107 -12.75 -3.22 -14.73
CA GLY A 107 -14.03 -3.65 -15.34
C GLY A 107 -14.94 -4.29 -14.30
N GLY A 108 -15.58 -5.40 -14.68
CA GLY A 108 -16.42 -6.21 -13.81
C GLY A 108 -17.74 -5.54 -13.42
N LYS A 109 -18.39 -6.05 -12.39
CA LYS A 109 -19.69 -5.54 -11.88
C LYS A 109 -19.67 -4.05 -11.55
N MET A 110 -18.52 -3.48 -11.19
CA MET A 110 -18.37 -2.05 -10.90
C MET A 110 -18.56 -1.21 -12.18
N GLU A 111 -17.98 -1.64 -13.30
CA GLU A 111 -18.17 -0.97 -14.60
C GLU A 111 -19.66 -0.99 -15.02
N ASP A 112 -20.31 -2.14 -14.89
CA ASP A 112 -21.74 -2.28 -15.23
C ASP A 112 -22.63 -1.42 -14.34
N TYR A 113 -22.32 -1.39 -13.05
CA TYR A 113 -23.00 -0.54 -12.08
C TYR A 113 -22.86 0.95 -12.44
N CYS A 114 -21.64 1.40 -12.75
CA CYS A 114 -21.39 2.79 -13.08
C CYS A 114 -22.08 3.22 -14.38
N LYS A 115 -22.08 2.37 -15.40
CA LYS A 115 -22.85 2.59 -16.64
C LYS A 115 -24.35 2.71 -16.36
N LYS A 116 -24.90 1.79 -15.56
CA LYS A 116 -26.35 1.77 -15.24
C LYS A 116 -26.82 3.02 -14.47
N TYR A 117 -25.96 3.53 -13.60
CA TYR A 117 -26.35 4.62 -12.68
C TYR A 117 -25.63 5.95 -12.96
N ASN A 118 -24.95 6.06 -14.09
CA ASN A 118 -24.23 7.25 -14.52
C ASN A 118 -23.23 7.78 -13.46
N VAL A 119 -22.46 6.88 -12.86
CA VAL A 119 -21.38 7.22 -11.93
C VAL A 119 -20.10 7.48 -12.70
N ASN A 120 -19.33 8.50 -12.33
CA ASN A 120 -18.01 8.74 -12.91
C ASN A 120 -17.13 7.51 -12.75
N PHE A 121 -16.67 6.96 -13.87
CA PHE A 121 -15.89 5.72 -13.89
C PHE A 121 -14.62 5.89 -14.72
N ARG A 122 -13.51 5.34 -14.20
CA ARG A 122 -12.24 5.26 -14.95
C ARG A 122 -11.78 3.81 -14.99
N LYS A 123 -11.58 3.31 -16.20
CA LYS A 123 -11.06 1.97 -16.43
C LYS A 123 -9.54 1.99 -16.44
N ILE A 124 -8.93 1.17 -15.57
CA ILE A 124 -7.48 1.01 -15.46
C ILE A 124 -7.15 -0.46 -15.69
N PRO A 125 -6.18 -0.81 -16.54
CA PRO A 125 -5.87 -2.20 -16.84
C PRO A 125 -5.34 -2.93 -15.60
N GLN A 126 -5.78 -4.18 -15.42
CA GLN A 126 -5.22 -5.09 -14.44
C GLN A 126 -4.04 -5.84 -15.04
N TYR A 127 -2.96 -5.97 -14.27
CA TYR A 127 -1.78 -6.78 -14.59
C TYR A 127 -1.77 -8.03 -13.70
N HIS A 128 -1.60 -9.21 -14.26
CA HIS A 128 -1.52 -10.50 -13.57
C HIS A 128 -2.55 -10.71 -12.43
N SER A 129 -2.51 -9.89 -11.39
CA SER A 129 -3.40 -9.98 -10.21
C SER A 129 -3.65 -8.59 -9.61
N PRO A 130 -4.69 -8.42 -8.77
CA PRO A 130 -4.96 -7.13 -8.12
C PRO A 130 -3.74 -6.57 -7.38
N ARG A 131 -3.02 -7.38 -6.61
CA ARG A 131 -1.84 -6.92 -5.87
C ARG A 131 -0.67 -6.49 -6.76
N ALA A 132 -0.45 -7.19 -7.89
CA ALA A 132 0.58 -6.81 -8.86
C ALA A 132 0.23 -5.54 -9.63
N SER A 133 -1.06 -5.15 -9.70
CA SER A 133 -1.56 -3.97 -10.40
C SER A 133 -1.43 -2.66 -9.61
N PHE A 134 -0.94 -2.72 -8.37
CA PHE A 134 -0.89 -1.58 -7.46
C PHE A 134 -0.23 -0.35 -8.09
N ALA A 135 0.94 -0.50 -8.71
CA ALA A 135 1.68 0.61 -9.33
C ALA A 135 0.87 1.30 -10.43
N GLY A 136 0.21 0.53 -11.30
CA GLY A 136 -0.64 1.06 -12.36
C GLY A 136 -1.80 1.89 -11.81
N PHE A 137 -2.53 1.34 -10.83
CA PHE A 137 -3.66 2.04 -10.21
C PHE A 137 -3.21 3.28 -9.41
N MET A 138 -2.11 3.19 -8.67
CA MET A 138 -1.57 4.31 -7.90
C MET A 138 -1.22 5.50 -8.80
N TYR A 139 -0.49 5.27 -9.88
CA TYR A 139 -0.05 6.34 -10.78
C TYR A 139 -1.16 6.87 -11.69
N SER A 140 -2.12 6.02 -12.09
CA SER A 140 -3.34 6.49 -12.74
C SER A 140 -4.15 7.40 -11.82
N LEU A 141 -4.29 7.06 -10.54
CA LEU A 141 -4.98 7.90 -9.56
C LEU A 141 -4.27 9.22 -9.30
N LEU A 142 -2.93 9.24 -9.24
CA LEU A 142 -2.16 10.50 -9.17
C LEU A 142 -2.44 11.41 -10.36
N LYS A 143 -2.67 10.85 -11.56
CA LYS A 143 -3.05 11.61 -12.75
C LYS A 143 -4.49 12.10 -12.69
N ILE A 144 -5.44 11.20 -12.40
CA ILE A 144 -6.89 11.46 -12.37
C ILE A 144 -7.25 12.50 -11.32
N LEU A 145 -6.69 12.36 -10.11
CA LEU A 145 -6.95 13.24 -8.98
C LEU A 145 -6.04 14.49 -8.98
N GLY A 146 -5.14 14.62 -9.96
CA GLY A 146 -4.16 15.71 -10.03
C GLY A 146 -4.70 17.11 -9.75
N PRO A 147 -5.90 17.51 -10.27
CA PRO A 147 -6.45 18.85 -10.02
C PRO A 147 -6.71 19.20 -8.56
N ILE A 148 -6.94 18.19 -7.70
CA ILE A 148 -7.25 18.42 -6.26
C ILE A 148 -6.09 18.03 -5.33
N LEU A 149 -5.07 17.32 -5.84
CA LEU A 149 -3.96 16.85 -5.02
C LEU A 149 -2.86 17.91 -4.94
N PRO A 150 -2.44 18.34 -3.74
CA PRO A 150 -1.32 19.27 -3.57
C PRO A 150 0.05 18.56 -3.72
N ILE A 151 0.19 17.74 -4.77
CA ILE A 151 1.41 16.99 -5.09
C ILE A 151 2.05 17.62 -6.34
N LYS A 152 3.31 17.98 -6.24
CA LYS A 152 4.02 18.59 -7.36
C LYS A 152 4.43 17.54 -8.39
N GLN A 153 4.36 17.89 -9.68
CA GLN A 153 4.80 17.00 -10.76
C GLN A 153 6.26 16.53 -10.60
N VAL A 154 7.13 17.37 -10.01
CA VAL A 154 8.53 16.99 -9.75
C VAL A 154 8.63 15.84 -8.77
N GLU A 155 7.77 15.79 -7.75
CA GLU A 155 7.73 14.70 -6.76
C GLU A 155 7.29 13.37 -7.38
N ILE A 156 6.34 13.44 -8.32
CA ILE A 156 5.88 12.24 -9.06
C ILE A 156 6.99 11.74 -10.00
N LYS A 157 7.66 12.65 -10.72
CA LYS A 157 8.78 12.29 -11.59
C LYS A 157 9.95 11.70 -10.80
N GLU A 158 10.26 12.26 -9.63
CA GLU A 158 11.26 11.73 -8.69
C GLU A 158 10.92 10.29 -8.30
N SER A 159 9.68 10.03 -7.90
CA SER A 159 9.25 8.68 -7.48
C SER A 159 9.40 7.64 -8.60
N ILE A 160 9.08 7.98 -9.84
CA ILE A 160 9.26 7.10 -11.00
C ILE A 160 10.76 6.86 -11.28
N THR A 161 11.58 7.91 -11.16
CA THR A 161 13.03 7.80 -11.37
C THR A 161 13.67 6.88 -10.32
N GLU A 162 13.31 7.06 -9.06
CA GLU A 162 13.85 6.23 -7.98
C GLU A 162 13.35 4.77 -8.06
N LEU A 163 12.09 4.55 -8.50
CA LEU A 163 11.61 3.20 -8.82
C LEU A 163 12.48 2.51 -9.90
N SER A 164 12.88 3.25 -10.94
CA SER A 164 13.73 2.70 -12.01
C SER A 164 15.12 2.35 -11.49
N LYS A 165 15.72 3.19 -10.65
CA LYS A 165 17.01 2.90 -10.01
C LYS A 165 16.92 1.71 -9.07
N LEU A 166 15.86 1.61 -8.29
CA LEU A 166 15.65 0.49 -7.39
C LEU A 166 15.45 -0.81 -8.16
N GLN A 167 14.65 -0.78 -9.24
CA GLN A 167 14.41 -1.94 -10.09
C GLN A 167 15.73 -2.55 -10.62
N SER A 168 16.69 -1.73 -11.05
CA SER A 168 17.98 -2.25 -11.54
C SER A 168 18.76 -3.06 -10.50
N ARG A 169 18.43 -2.92 -9.22
CA ARG A 169 19.07 -3.64 -8.11
C ARG A 169 18.27 -4.84 -7.62
N ILE A 170 16.92 -4.81 -7.70
CA ILE A 170 16.07 -5.82 -7.07
C ILE A 170 15.33 -6.74 -8.05
N HIS A 171 15.51 -6.57 -9.37
CA HIS A 171 14.80 -7.37 -10.39
C HIS A 171 15.19 -8.84 -10.37
N SER A 172 14.35 -9.69 -10.97
CA SER A 172 14.51 -11.15 -10.96
C SER A 172 15.81 -11.67 -11.57
N GLY A 173 16.44 -10.91 -12.47
CA GLY A 173 17.73 -11.25 -13.07
C GLY A 173 18.95 -10.88 -12.21
N ASN A 174 18.78 -10.11 -11.13
CA ASN A 174 19.87 -9.79 -10.20
C ASN A 174 19.80 -10.70 -8.96
N LEU A 175 20.63 -11.73 -8.92
CA LEU A 175 20.73 -12.67 -7.80
C LEU A 175 22.02 -12.43 -6.96
N LEU A 176 22.61 -11.24 -7.06
CA LEU A 176 23.83 -10.86 -6.33
C LEU A 176 23.51 -10.32 -4.92
N ASP A 177 24.55 -10.21 -4.12
CA ASP A 177 24.47 -9.76 -2.72
C ASP A 177 23.98 -8.29 -2.54
N ASP A 178 23.98 -7.50 -3.61
CA ASP A 178 23.44 -6.14 -3.59
C ASP A 178 21.91 -6.05 -3.77
N ASN A 179 21.25 -7.20 -4.03
CA ASN A 179 19.80 -7.26 -4.14
C ASN A 179 19.13 -7.20 -2.76
N LEU A 180 18.67 -5.99 -2.39
CA LEU A 180 18.05 -5.73 -1.08
C LEU A 180 16.81 -6.57 -0.81
N SER A 181 16.01 -6.87 -1.84
CA SER A 181 14.78 -7.65 -1.69
C SER A 181 15.08 -9.15 -1.51
N LEU A 182 16.07 -9.67 -2.23
CA LEU A 182 16.53 -11.05 -2.07
C LEU A 182 17.16 -11.26 -0.70
N ASN A 183 18.02 -10.33 -0.27
CA ASN A 183 18.67 -10.38 1.04
C ASN A 183 17.65 -10.35 2.18
N LEU A 184 16.62 -9.50 2.07
CA LEU A 184 15.54 -9.49 3.05
C LEU A 184 14.78 -10.82 3.04
N ALA A 185 14.50 -11.39 1.87
CA ALA A 185 13.79 -12.66 1.77
C ALA A 185 14.52 -13.82 2.46
N HIS A 186 15.85 -13.86 2.39
CA HIS A 186 16.66 -14.85 3.11
C HIS A 186 16.62 -14.71 4.63
N LYS A 187 16.37 -13.51 5.15
CA LYS A 187 16.29 -13.23 6.59
C LYS A 187 14.91 -13.50 7.16
N ILE A 188 13.85 -13.40 6.33
CA ILE A 188 12.47 -13.62 6.80
C ILE A 188 12.29 -15.08 7.20
N ASN A 189 12.11 -15.29 8.49
CA ASN A 189 11.79 -16.57 9.09
C ASN A 189 10.81 -16.37 10.25
N GLY A 190 10.15 -17.42 10.71
CA GLY A 190 9.15 -17.33 11.78
C GLY A 190 7.98 -16.41 11.46
N ILE A 191 7.51 -15.66 12.44
CA ILE A 191 6.39 -14.71 12.29
C ILE A 191 6.97 -13.29 12.35
N PRO A 192 7.08 -12.56 11.21
CA PRO A 192 7.58 -11.20 11.22
C PRO A 192 6.61 -10.25 11.96
N LEU A 193 7.15 -9.46 12.90
CA LEU A 193 6.49 -8.30 13.49
C LEU A 193 7.18 -7.03 12.95
N ILE A 194 6.45 -6.29 12.14
CA ILE A 194 6.96 -5.15 11.41
C ILE A 194 6.64 -3.88 12.23
N TYR A 195 7.66 -3.30 12.84
CA TYR A 195 7.55 -2.00 13.50
C TYR A 195 7.72 -0.88 12.48
N TYR A 196 6.90 0.15 12.57
CA TYR A 196 6.91 1.26 11.62
C TYR A 196 6.61 2.60 12.30
N PRO A 197 7.12 3.74 11.81
CA PRO A 197 6.65 5.06 12.20
C PRO A 197 5.38 5.39 11.44
N HIS A 198 4.46 6.16 12.02
CA HIS A 198 3.13 6.45 11.45
C HIS A 198 3.14 6.79 9.94
N GLY A 199 4.10 7.58 9.48
CA GLY A 199 4.22 7.96 8.05
C GLY A 199 4.53 6.80 7.09
N LEU A 200 5.01 5.65 7.59
CA LEU A 200 5.31 4.44 6.80
C LEU A 200 4.26 3.33 6.96
N ASN A 201 3.14 3.61 7.62
CA ASN A 201 2.05 2.65 7.85
C ASN A 201 1.59 1.93 6.57
N ALA A 202 1.44 2.68 5.47
CA ALA A 202 1.01 2.12 4.19
C ALA A 202 1.98 1.02 3.69
N ALA A 203 3.29 1.23 3.82
CA ALA A 203 4.30 0.27 3.41
C ALA A 203 4.32 -0.96 4.34
N ALA A 204 4.25 -0.75 5.67
CA ALA A 204 4.22 -1.83 6.65
C ALA A 204 2.98 -2.73 6.49
N THR A 205 1.79 -2.11 6.41
CA THR A 205 0.53 -2.85 6.23
C THR A 205 0.51 -3.61 4.91
N ARG A 206 1.03 -3.01 3.83
CA ARG A 206 1.11 -3.70 2.55
C ARG A 206 2.11 -4.85 2.60
N PHE A 207 3.26 -4.67 3.20
CA PHE A 207 4.25 -5.74 3.36
C PHE A 207 3.66 -6.94 4.10
N LYS A 208 2.98 -6.69 5.23
CA LYS A 208 2.23 -7.73 5.94
C LYS A 208 1.27 -8.47 5.02
N ASN A 209 0.44 -7.75 4.27
CA ASN A 209 -0.54 -8.36 3.36
C ASN A 209 0.15 -9.17 2.25
N SER A 210 1.24 -8.65 1.69
CA SER A 210 2.00 -9.32 0.64
C SER A 210 2.72 -10.58 1.14
N LEU A 211 3.24 -10.59 2.38
CA LEU A 211 3.76 -11.80 3.03
C LEU A 211 2.68 -12.87 3.14
N GLN A 212 1.48 -12.49 3.57
CA GLN A 212 0.34 -13.39 3.70
C GLN A 212 -0.13 -13.92 2.35
N GLU A 213 -0.26 -13.06 1.33
CA GLU A 213 -0.77 -13.45 0.02
C GLU A 213 0.27 -14.16 -0.85
N ASN A 214 1.52 -13.72 -0.90
CA ASN A 214 2.56 -14.27 -1.76
C ASN A 214 3.31 -15.43 -1.10
N ALA A 215 3.82 -15.22 0.11
CA ALA A 215 4.66 -16.19 0.81
C ALA A 215 3.87 -17.14 1.73
N LYS A 216 2.55 -16.92 1.92
CA LYS A 216 1.66 -17.69 2.81
C LYS A 216 2.12 -17.67 4.27
N LEU A 217 2.79 -16.57 4.69
CA LEU A 217 3.33 -16.39 6.03
C LEU A 217 2.40 -15.51 6.88
N HIS A 218 2.16 -15.90 8.12
CA HIS A 218 1.59 -14.98 9.10
C HIS A 218 2.57 -13.86 9.40
N SER A 219 2.06 -12.65 9.56
CA SER A 219 2.86 -11.46 9.91
C SER A 219 2.02 -10.41 10.61
N MET A 220 2.65 -9.56 11.39
CA MET A 220 2.02 -8.52 12.19
C MET A 220 2.66 -7.16 11.90
N VAL A 221 1.95 -6.10 12.22
CA VAL A 221 2.44 -4.72 12.11
C VAL A 221 2.10 -3.95 13.39
N GLU A 222 2.98 -3.06 13.81
CA GLU A 222 2.78 -2.26 15.01
C GLU A 222 3.46 -0.89 14.89
N ASP A 223 2.74 0.17 15.27
CA ASP A 223 3.33 1.52 15.31
C ASP A 223 4.39 1.60 16.42
N VAL A 224 5.58 2.08 16.07
CA VAL A 224 6.72 2.12 17.00
C VAL A 224 6.49 3.03 18.21
N VAL A 225 5.70 4.10 18.03
CA VAL A 225 5.41 5.02 19.14
C VAL A 225 4.43 4.38 20.11
N GLU A 226 3.38 3.75 19.57
CA GLU A 226 2.37 3.03 20.36
C GLU A 226 2.99 1.80 21.07
N THR A 227 3.84 1.05 20.38
CA THR A 227 4.58 -0.10 20.94
C THR A 227 5.34 0.24 22.24
N CYS A 228 5.89 1.46 22.32
CA CYS A 228 6.59 1.89 23.56
C CYS A 228 5.67 2.03 24.78
N HIS A 229 4.35 1.97 24.59
CA HIS A 229 3.37 2.06 25.68
C HIS A 229 2.75 0.70 26.05
N ASN A 230 2.91 -0.34 25.20
CA ASN A 230 2.29 -1.64 25.42
C ASN A 230 3.08 -2.81 24.78
N GLY A 231 3.36 -2.80 23.50
CA GLY A 231 3.88 -3.94 22.73
C GLY A 231 5.25 -4.44 23.20
N LEU A 232 6.12 -3.55 23.69
CA LEU A 232 7.45 -3.93 24.20
C LEU A 232 7.38 -4.90 25.38
N VAL A 233 6.32 -4.86 26.19
CA VAL A 233 6.16 -5.76 27.34
C VAL A 233 6.11 -7.23 26.88
N GLY A 234 5.62 -7.50 25.68
CA GLY A 234 5.61 -8.85 25.12
C GLY A 234 6.99 -9.51 24.99
N TRP A 235 8.05 -8.70 24.91
CA TRP A 235 9.44 -9.18 24.83
C TRP A 235 10.09 -9.55 26.18
N GLU A 236 9.38 -9.39 27.29
CA GLU A 236 9.81 -9.89 28.60
C GLU A 236 9.77 -11.43 28.69
N ARG A 237 9.18 -12.10 27.67
CA ARG A 237 9.11 -13.56 27.55
C ARG A 237 9.75 -14.02 26.24
N PRO A 238 10.35 -15.22 26.20
CA PRO A 238 10.82 -15.81 24.95
C PRO A 238 9.74 -15.86 23.89
N SER A 239 10.07 -15.50 22.65
CA SER A 239 9.13 -15.44 21.55
C SER A 239 9.74 -16.01 20.27
N SER A 240 8.90 -16.62 19.40
CA SER A 240 9.25 -17.02 18.04
C SER A 240 9.02 -15.89 17.02
N ILE A 241 8.53 -14.74 17.46
CA ILE A 241 8.31 -13.55 16.65
C ILE A 241 9.66 -12.96 16.26
N LYS A 242 9.76 -12.43 15.04
CA LYS A 242 10.96 -11.82 14.47
C LYS A 242 10.73 -10.35 14.17
N PRO A 243 11.36 -9.41 14.90
CA PRO A 243 11.17 -7.98 14.67
C PRO A 243 11.82 -7.53 13.36
N ILE A 244 11.10 -6.71 12.60
CA ILE A 244 11.61 -5.97 11.44
C ILE A 244 11.32 -4.50 11.68
N LEU A 245 12.37 -3.65 11.73
CA LEU A 245 12.25 -2.22 12.00
C LEU A 245 12.26 -1.44 10.70
N LEU A 246 11.11 -0.91 10.29
CA LEU A 246 11.01 0.02 9.15
C LEU A 246 11.30 1.44 9.64
N GLN A 247 12.33 2.08 9.12
CA GLN A 247 12.77 3.40 9.55
C GLN A 247 12.87 4.36 8.37
N GLY A 248 12.63 5.65 8.64
CA GLY A 248 12.92 6.73 7.72
C GLY A 248 14.11 7.57 8.22
N ASP A 249 15.04 7.92 7.34
CA ASP A 249 16.18 8.78 7.70
C ASP A 249 15.76 10.14 8.26
N ASP A 250 14.59 10.62 7.89
CA ASP A 250 13.97 11.88 8.32
C ASP A 250 12.74 11.69 9.22
N ASP A 251 12.63 10.54 9.88
CA ASP A 251 11.67 10.35 10.96
C ASP A 251 11.76 11.49 11.99
N PHE A 252 10.64 11.83 12.60
CA PHE A 252 10.60 12.85 13.64
C PHE A 252 11.63 12.52 14.74
N ILE A 253 12.29 13.55 15.28
CA ILE A 253 13.41 13.36 16.21
C ILE A 253 13.05 12.44 17.39
N LYS A 254 11.84 12.55 17.95
CA LYS A 254 11.38 11.69 19.04
C LYS A 254 11.15 10.23 18.61
N THR A 255 10.81 9.99 17.36
CA THR A 255 10.73 8.65 16.78
C THR A 255 12.13 8.05 16.63
N LYS A 256 13.12 8.83 16.19
CA LYS A 256 14.52 8.38 16.12
C LYS A 256 15.10 8.03 17.50
N GLU A 257 14.76 8.81 18.53
CA GLU A 257 15.13 8.50 19.91
C GLU A 257 14.52 7.15 20.36
N ARG A 258 13.24 6.88 20.02
CA ARG A 258 12.59 5.59 20.34
C ARG A 258 13.26 4.43 19.62
N TRP A 259 13.58 4.56 18.33
CA TRP A 259 14.32 3.53 17.60
C TRP A 259 15.61 3.15 18.31
N LYS A 260 16.37 4.16 18.78
CA LYS A 260 17.60 3.93 19.51
C LYS A 260 17.35 3.13 20.81
N ILE A 261 16.37 3.55 21.61
CA ILE A 261 16.02 2.91 22.89
C ILE A 261 15.53 1.47 22.67
N ILE A 262 14.67 1.23 21.65
CA ILE A 262 14.20 -0.12 21.33
C ILE A 262 15.36 -1.04 20.93
N LYS A 263 16.30 -0.53 20.12
CA LYS A 263 17.48 -1.30 19.72
C LYS A 263 18.39 -1.62 20.91
N GLU A 264 18.61 -0.67 21.83
CA GLU A 264 19.31 -0.91 23.09
C GLU A 264 18.61 -2.00 23.90
N TYR A 265 17.30 -1.93 24.07
CA TYR A 265 16.52 -2.96 24.78
C TYR A 265 16.63 -4.34 24.11
N PHE A 266 16.51 -4.42 22.78
CA PHE A 266 16.66 -5.67 22.04
C PHE A 266 18.05 -6.28 22.21
N GLN A 267 19.11 -5.45 22.22
CA GLN A 267 20.49 -5.89 22.48
C GLN A 267 20.64 -6.45 23.89
N GLU A 268 20.13 -5.77 24.91
CA GLU A 268 20.16 -6.25 26.30
C GLU A 268 19.42 -7.58 26.49
N LYS A 269 18.35 -7.80 25.73
CA LYS A 269 17.53 -9.02 25.79
C LYS A 269 17.98 -10.11 24.82
N ASN A 270 19.04 -9.88 24.04
CA ASN A 270 19.52 -10.78 22.97
C ASN A 270 18.41 -11.11 21.93
N ILE A 271 17.58 -10.11 21.57
CA ILE A 271 16.56 -10.21 20.54
C ILE A 271 17.17 -9.78 19.21
N GLU A 272 17.27 -10.72 18.28
CA GLU A 272 17.71 -10.43 16.92
C GLU A 272 16.61 -9.69 16.15
N TYR A 273 16.98 -8.68 15.39
CA TYR A 273 16.07 -7.89 14.55
C TYR A 273 16.71 -7.51 13.21
N ASP A 274 15.89 -7.24 12.22
CA ASP A 274 16.31 -6.67 10.93
C ASP A 274 15.90 -5.20 10.82
N GLU A 275 16.73 -4.41 10.16
CA GLU A 275 16.46 -2.99 9.88
C GLU A 275 16.28 -2.76 8.39
N ILE A 276 15.27 -1.98 8.03
CA ILE A 276 14.99 -1.55 6.66
C ILE A 276 14.77 -0.06 6.68
N HIS A 277 15.51 0.66 5.85
CA HIS A 277 15.42 2.11 5.73
C HIS A 277 14.71 2.51 4.43
N SER A 278 13.78 3.47 4.53
CA SER A 278 13.22 4.10 3.33
C SER A 278 14.30 4.94 2.64
N LEU A 279 14.14 5.15 1.33
CA LEU A 279 14.97 6.11 0.61
C LEU A 279 14.73 7.54 1.15
N LYS A 280 15.72 8.43 0.97
CA LYS A 280 15.52 9.87 1.14
C LYS A 280 14.65 10.41 0.00
N GLY A 281 13.90 11.47 0.26
CA GLY A 281 13.06 12.10 -0.74
C GLY A 281 11.70 12.53 -0.20
N ASN A 282 10.79 12.90 -1.09
CA ASN A 282 9.41 13.19 -0.73
C ASN A 282 8.66 11.93 -0.26
N ILE A 283 7.55 12.10 0.45
CA ILE A 283 6.80 10.98 1.05
C ILE A 283 6.29 9.97 0.01
N LEU A 284 5.89 10.41 -1.18
CA LEU A 284 5.48 9.52 -2.27
C LEU A 284 6.65 8.62 -2.70
N THR A 285 7.83 9.19 -2.95
CA THR A 285 9.05 8.46 -3.33
C THR A 285 9.39 7.40 -2.27
N LYS A 286 9.41 7.80 -0.99
CA LYS A 286 9.71 6.89 0.12
C LYS A 286 8.77 5.70 0.17
N LEU A 287 7.45 5.96 0.14
CA LEU A 287 6.43 4.91 0.26
C LEU A 287 6.45 3.98 -0.94
N ILE A 288 6.51 4.52 -2.16
CA ILE A 288 6.44 3.68 -3.37
C ILE A 288 7.69 2.81 -3.52
N CYS A 289 8.89 3.35 -3.28
CA CYS A 289 10.11 2.56 -3.35
C CYS A 289 10.18 1.52 -2.22
N LEU A 290 9.78 1.88 -1.01
CA LEU A 290 9.73 0.94 0.10
C LEU A 290 8.71 -0.19 -0.16
N ILE A 291 7.51 0.14 -0.63
CA ILE A 291 6.50 -0.84 -1.03
C ILE A 291 7.06 -1.76 -2.11
N TYR A 292 7.74 -1.23 -3.12
CA TYR A 292 8.29 -2.02 -4.21
C TYR A 292 9.35 -3.02 -3.71
N GLN A 293 10.30 -2.56 -2.89
CA GLN A 293 11.32 -3.40 -2.29
C GLN A 293 10.71 -4.51 -1.42
N LEU A 294 9.77 -4.15 -0.56
CA LEU A 294 9.12 -5.07 0.37
C LEU A 294 8.22 -6.09 -0.34
N ASP A 295 7.41 -5.66 -1.30
CA ASP A 295 6.59 -6.56 -2.10
C ASP A 295 7.47 -7.57 -2.87
N TYR A 296 8.56 -7.08 -3.49
CA TYR A 296 9.46 -7.95 -4.23
C TYR A 296 10.13 -8.99 -3.34
N SER A 297 10.48 -8.63 -2.08
CA SER A 297 11.01 -9.58 -1.12
C SER A 297 10.03 -10.73 -0.82
N THR A 298 8.72 -10.47 -0.85
CA THR A 298 7.73 -11.53 -0.65
C THR A 298 7.63 -12.51 -1.81
N ILE A 299 7.93 -12.06 -3.04
CA ILE A 299 8.05 -12.93 -4.22
C ILE A 299 9.29 -13.82 -4.10
N TYR A 300 10.42 -13.26 -3.66
CA TYR A 300 11.62 -14.04 -3.36
C TYR A 300 11.38 -15.04 -2.21
N CYS A 301 10.69 -14.65 -1.13
CA CYS A 301 10.31 -15.57 -0.06
C CYS A 301 9.51 -16.77 -0.59
N ALA A 302 8.54 -16.51 -1.46
CA ALA A 302 7.74 -17.56 -2.10
C ALA A 302 8.63 -18.50 -2.93
N ALA A 303 9.55 -17.95 -3.73
CA ALA A 303 10.48 -18.73 -4.56
C ALA A 303 11.44 -19.58 -3.71
N ILE A 304 12.05 -19.01 -2.67
CA ILE A 304 12.94 -19.71 -1.73
C ILE A 304 12.20 -20.85 -1.04
N SER A 305 10.94 -20.61 -0.64
CA SER A 305 10.08 -21.60 0.01
C SER A 305 9.42 -22.58 -0.99
N LYS A 306 9.67 -22.46 -2.30
CA LYS A 306 9.05 -23.26 -3.36
C LYS A 306 7.52 -23.19 -3.36
N ILE A 307 6.97 -22.02 -3.04
CA ILE A 307 5.52 -21.72 -2.99
C ILE A 307 5.17 -20.89 -4.22
N ASP A 308 4.08 -21.25 -4.93
CA ASP A 308 3.51 -20.37 -5.96
C ASP A 308 2.86 -19.16 -5.28
N PRO A 309 3.32 -17.92 -5.56
CA PRO A 309 2.71 -16.73 -4.98
C PRO A 309 1.32 -16.44 -5.55
N SER A 310 0.93 -17.00 -6.70
CA SER A 310 -0.26 -16.58 -7.45
C SER A 310 -1.58 -16.98 -6.79
N PRO A 311 -1.82 -18.26 -6.39
CA PRO A 311 -3.11 -18.69 -5.89
C PRO A 311 -3.44 -18.11 -4.49
N ILE A 312 -4.73 -17.85 -4.28
CA ILE A 312 -5.30 -17.29 -3.04
C ILE A 312 -6.52 -18.08 -2.59
N HIS A 313 -6.41 -19.41 -2.58
CA HIS A 313 -7.53 -20.33 -2.35
C HIS A 313 -8.39 -20.01 -1.11
N ALA A 314 -7.77 -19.57 -0.01
CA ALA A 314 -8.51 -19.19 1.19
C ALA A 314 -9.43 -17.97 0.96
N ILE A 315 -8.96 -16.99 0.19
CA ILE A 315 -9.77 -15.82 -0.17
C ILE A 315 -10.88 -16.23 -1.15
N ASP A 316 -10.57 -17.09 -2.12
CA ASP A 316 -11.56 -17.60 -3.08
C ASP A 316 -12.65 -18.43 -2.38
N PHE A 317 -12.27 -19.21 -1.37
CA PHE A 317 -13.21 -19.94 -0.52
C PHE A 317 -14.22 -19.01 0.16
N VAL A 318 -13.77 -17.87 0.68
CA VAL A 318 -14.68 -16.87 1.30
C VAL A 318 -15.56 -16.22 0.24
N LYS A 319 -14.97 -15.77 -0.89
CA LYS A 319 -15.71 -15.08 -1.96
C LYS A 319 -16.81 -15.92 -2.61
N GLN A 320 -16.64 -17.24 -2.67
CA GLN A 320 -17.64 -18.16 -3.20
C GLN A 320 -18.88 -18.32 -2.31
N ARG A 321 -18.81 -17.83 -1.05
CA ARG A 321 -19.88 -17.95 -0.04
C ARG A 321 -20.52 -16.60 0.32
N LEU A 322 -20.03 -15.51 -0.26
CA LEU A 322 -20.59 -14.16 -0.21
C LEU A 322 -21.42 -13.83 -1.46
#